data_ce060ddb4a75e9b9d8b2f3af28da0fee
#
_entry.id   ce060ddb4a75e9b9d8b2f3af28da0fee
#
_cell.length_a   1.000
_cell.length_b   1.000
_cell.length_c   1.000
_cell.angle_alpha   90.00
_cell.angle_beta   90.00
_cell.angle_gamma   90.00
#
_symmetry.space_group_name_H-M   'P 1'
#
loop_
_entity.id
_entity.type
_entity.pdbx_description
1 polymer ?
#
loop_
_entity_poly.entity_id
_entity_poly.type
_entity_poly.pdbx_seq_one_letter_code
_entity_poly.pdbx_strand_id
1 'polypeptide(L)'
;GVLSGPFVVRYMSKINVNAPHFKLAIIGITMATFSLVLLPFQPNVNIALVFVTMASFFVTLPLAGTSSAMVIVSPNRIRGVITGIYVVVTSVFGLVLGPFLVASSTDFIFQDTNAVAKSLALVSVLVGPVGIFFMFKGINSFGEIKNV
;
A
#
# COMPACT_ATOMS: atom_id res chain seq x y z
N GLY A 1 -1.45 8.49 8.54
CA GLY A 1 -1.51 8.15 7.11
C GLY A 1 -2.89 8.39 6.52
N VAL A 2 -3.95 7.78 7.06
CA VAL A 2 -5.32 7.91 6.49
C VAL A 2 -5.82 9.35 6.51
N LEU A 3 -5.62 10.08 7.59
CA LEU A 3 -6.05 11.48 7.70
C LEU A 3 -5.22 12.45 6.86
N SER A 4 -3.93 12.15 6.65
CA SER A 4 -3.06 12.99 5.81
C SER A 4 -3.28 12.77 4.31
N GLY A 5 -3.76 11.59 3.89
CA GLY A 5 -4.02 11.24 2.50
C GLY A 5 -4.84 12.28 1.73
N PRO A 6 -6.04 12.66 2.19
CA PRO A 6 -6.88 13.65 1.51
C PRO A 6 -6.22 15.03 1.37
N PHE A 7 -5.43 15.46 2.37
CA PHE A 7 -4.71 16.74 2.30
C PHE A 7 -3.61 16.72 1.24
N VAL A 8 -2.84 15.63 1.17
CA VAL A 8 -1.78 15.48 0.17
C VAL A 8 -2.37 15.37 -1.23
N VAL A 9 -3.45 14.62 -1.42
CA VAL A 9 -4.16 14.54 -2.71
C VAL A 9 -4.67 15.91 -3.14
N ARG A 10 -5.28 16.67 -2.23
CA ARG A 10 -5.78 18.02 -2.53
C ARG A 10 -4.64 18.98 -2.92
N TYR A 11 -3.49 18.87 -2.27
CA TYR A 11 -2.31 19.65 -2.63
C TYR A 11 -1.76 19.25 -4.01
N MET A 12 -1.63 17.94 -4.28
CA MET A 12 -1.19 17.43 -5.58
C MET A 12 -2.15 17.79 -6.72
N SER A 13 -3.45 17.82 -6.46
CA SER A 13 -4.45 18.22 -7.44
C SER A 13 -4.36 19.71 -7.80
N LYS A 14 -3.95 20.57 -6.85
CA LYS A 14 -3.70 22.01 -7.12
C LYS A 14 -2.50 22.25 -8.06
N ILE A 15 -1.54 21.32 -8.10
CA ILE A 15 -0.32 21.41 -8.94
C ILE A 15 -0.55 20.73 -10.31
N ASN A 16 -1.80 20.48 -10.72
CA ASN A 16 -2.15 19.82 -11.99
C ASN A 16 -1.50 18.45 -12.21
N VAL A 17 -1.28 17.68 -11.15
CA VAL A 17 -0.73 16.33 -11.26
C VAL A 17 -1.80 15.38 -11.78
N ASN A 18 -1.57 14.75 -12.93
CA ASN A 18 -2.46 13.73 -13.47
C ASN A 18 -2.58 12.54 -12.51
N ALA A 19 -3.81 12.09 -12.22
CA ALA A 19 -4.14 10.97 -11.34
C ALA A 19 -3.46 11.04 -9.95
N PRO A 20 -3.68 12.09 -9.12
CA PRO A 20 -2.96 12.31 -7.87
C PRO A 20 -3.15 11.16 -6.87
N HIS A 21 -4.33 10.49 -6.88
CA HIS A 21 -4.63 9.35 -6.03
C HIS A 21 -3.70 8.15 -6.26
N PHE A 22 -3.44 7.82 -7.53
CA PHE A 22 -2.55 6.70 -7.89
C PHE A 22 -1.08 7.03 -7.64
N LYS A 23 -0.65 8.26 -7.92
CA LYS A 23 0.73 8.70 -7.63
C LYS A 23 1.02 8.68 -6.13
N LEU A 24 0.06 9.13 -5.31
CA LEU A 24 0.18 9.04 -3.85
C LEU A 24 0.31 7.58 -3.40
N ALA A 25 -0.47 6.67 -3.99
CA ALA A 25 -0.41 5.25 -3.68
C ALA A 25 0.96 4.65 -4.05
N ILE A 26 1.52 4.98 -5.20
CA ILE A 26 2.85 4.53 -5.62
C ILE A 26 3.93 5.02 -4.66
N ILE A 27 3.92 6.30 -4.30
CA ILE A 27 4.86 6.88 -3.32
C ILE A 27 4.73 6.14 -1.98
N GLY A 28 3.51 5.92 -1.51
CA GLY A 28 3.24 5.20 -0.27
C GLY A 28 3.81 3.78 -0.28
N ILE A 29 3.52 2.99 -1.33
CA ILE A 29 4.04 1.62 -1.48
C ILE A 29 5.56 1.62 -1.55
N THR A 30 6.17 2.51 -2.35
CA THR A 30 7.63 2.58 -2.51
C THR A 30 8.32 2.90 -1.19
N MET A 31 7.83 3.91 -0.46
CA MET A 31 8.40 4.30 0.84
C MET A 31 8.18 3.23 1.91
N ALA A 32 7.02 2.57 1.93
CA ALA A 32 6.75 1.45 2.83
C ALA A 32 7.69 0.27 2.56
N THR A 33 7.83 -0.13 1.29
CA THR A 33 8.73 -1.22 0.90
C THR A 33 10.18 -0.89 1.28
N PHE A 34 10.64 0.33 1.00
CA PHE A 34 11.98 0.78 1.37
C PHE A 34 12.22 0.72 2.88
N SER A 35 11.26 1.18 3.69
CA SER A 35 11.33 1.13 5.15
C SER A 35 11.39 -0.30 5.66
N LEU A 36 10.63 -1.24 5.10
CA LEU A 36 10.61 -2.64 5.52
C LEU A 36 11.87 -3.40 5.08
N VAL A 37 12.44 -3.06 3.94
CA VAL A 37 13.71 -3.66 3.46
C VAL A 37 14.90 -3.27 4.35
N LEU A 38 14.91 -2.05 4.87
CA LEU A 38 15.96 -1.57 5.76
C LEU A 38 15.86 -2.13 7.19
N LEU A 39 14.70 -2.65 7.57
CA LEU A 39 14.44 -3.14 8.93
C LEU A 39 15.45 -4.18 9.44
N PRO A 40 15.78 -5.25 8.70
CA PRO A 40 16.69 -6.31 9.19
C PRO A 40 18.15 -5.85 9.34
N PHE A 41 18.53 -4.71 8.76
CA PHE A 41 19.90 -4.17 8.85
C PHE A 41 20.11 -3.29 10.09
N GLN A 42 19.07 -3.05 10.89
CA GLN A 42 19.15 -2.17 12.04
C GLN A 42 19.53 -2.95 13.31
N PRO A 43 20.72 -2.67 13.94
CA PRO A 43 21.14 -3.33 15.16
C PRO A 43 20.39 -2.82 16.40
N ASN A 44 19.84 -1.58 16.35
CA ASN A 44 19.17 -0.93 17.46
C ASN A 44 17.65 -1.07 17.36
N VAL A 45 17.04 -1.64 18.40
CA VAL A 45 15.57 -1.81 18.49
C VAL A 45 14.82 -0.49 18.34
N ASN A 46 15.31 0.60 18.91
CA ASN A 46 14.68 1.91 18.79
C ASN A 46 14.61 2.42 17.36
N ILE A 47 15.68 2.21 16.58
CA ILE A 47 15.72 2.58 15.16
C ILE A 47 14.78 1.66 14.37
N ALA A 48 14.75 0.37 14.66
CA ALA A 48 13.83 -0.57 14.03
C ALA A 48 12.36 -0.17 14.25
N LEU A 49 12.00 0.27 15.47
CA LEU A 49 10.65 0.78 15.78
C LEU A 49 10.28 2.02 14.96
N VAL A 50 11.24 2.92 14.71
CA VAL A 50 11.02 4.08 13.82
C VAL A 50 10.72 3.62 12.40
N PHE A 51 11.46 2.65 11.85
CA PHE A 51 11.20 2.10 10.50
C PHE A 51 9.85 1.41 10.41
N VAL A 52 9.44 0.64 11.43
CA VAL A 52 8.11 0.01 11.50
C VAL A 52 7.01 1.09 11.53
N THR A 53 7.18 2.13 12.32
CA THR A 53 6.23 3.25 12.39
C THR A 53 6.13 3.98 11.05
N MET A 54 7.25 4.26 10.39
CA MET A 54 7.27 4.84 9.06
C MET A 54 6.58 3.94 8.03
N ALA A 55 6.90 2.65 8.02
CA ALA A 55 6.26 1.69 7.14
C ALA A 55 4.74 1.67 7.35
N SER A 56 4.27 1.59 8.60
CA SER A 56 2.85 1.62 8.96
C SER A 56 2.16 2.92 8.49
N PHE A 57 2.84 4.05 8.59
CA PHE A 57 2.32 5.31 8.08
C PHE A 57 2.16 5.29 6.56
N PHE A 58 3.18 4.84 5.83
CA PHE A 58 3.18 4.84 4.37
C PHE A 58 2.25 3.78 3.75
N VAL A 59 2.06 2.63 4.40
CA VAL A 59 1.10 1.59 3.97
C VAL A 59 -0.34 2.11 3.97
N THR A 60 -0.68 3.05 4.84
CA THR A 60 -2.05 3.61 4.90
C THR A 60 -2.34 4.65 3.82
N LEU A 61 -1.33 5.22 3.16
CA LEU A 61 -1.52 6.20 2.06
C LEU A 61 -2.21 5.60 0.82
N PRO A 62 -1.81 4.41 0.32
CA PRO A 62 -2.51 3.75 -0.78
C PRO A 62 -3.98 3.47 -0.48
N LEU A 63 -4.31 3.07 0.75
CA LEU A 63 -5.69 2.82 1.16
C LEU A 63 -6.56 4.08 1.04
N ALA A 64 -6.04 5.23 1.48
CA ALA A 64 -6.73 6.51 1.35
C ALA A 64 -6.88 6.94 -0.11
N GLY A 65 -5.85 6.73 -0.94
CA GLY A 65 -5.86 7.06 -2.36
C GLY A 65 -6.85 6.21 -3.16
N THR A 66 -6.79 4.90 -3.03
CA THR A 66 -7.64 3.96 -3.78
C THR A 66 -9.10 4.05 -3.38
N SER A 67 -9.42 4.18 -2.10
CA SER A 67 -10.81 4.37 -1.64
C SER A 67 -11.41 5.67 -2.18
N SER A 68 -10.65 6.76 -2.20
CA SER A 68 -11.09 8.03 -2.79
C SER A 68 -11.32 7.93 -4.30
N ALA A 69 -10.44 7.26 -5.03
CA ALA A 69 -10.58 7.04 -6.47
C ALA A 69 -11.84 6.21 -6.80
N MET A 70 -12.12 5.16 -6.03
CA MET A 70 -13.33 4.34 -6.20
C MET A 70 -14.62 5.15 -6.02
N VAL A 71 -14.66 6.00 -5.02
CA VAL A 71 -15.83 6.87 -4.77
C VAL A 71 -16.10 7.82 -5.94
N ILE A 72 -15.04 8.32 -6.58
CA ILE A 72 -15.17 9.26 -7.72
C ILE A 72 -15.69 8.56 -8.98
N VAL A 73 -15.21 7.34 -9.25
CA VAL A 73 -15.55 6.58 -10.48
C VAL A 73 -16.90 5.88 -10.36
N SER A 74 -17.35 5.57 -9.14
CA SER A 74 -18.56 4.77 -8.94
C SER A 74 -19.84 5.63 -9.05
N PRO A 75 -20.84 5.18 -9.84
CA PRO A 75 -22.17 5.81 -9.86
C PRO A 75 -22.80 5.81 -8.46
N ASN A 76 -23.50 6.88 -8.10
CA ASN A 76 -24.08 7.06 -6.77
C ASN A 76 -24.96 5.88 -6.30
N ARG A 77 -25.66 5.23 -7.24
CA ARG A 77 -26.60 4.14 -6.96
C ARG A 77 -25.93 2.85 -6.46
N ILE A 78 -24.72 2.55 -6.93
CA ILE A 78 -24.02 1.28 -6.63
C ILE A 78 -22.73 1.49 -5.82
N ARG A 79 -22.41 2.73 -5.45
CA ARG A 79 -21.19 3.11 -4.74
C ARG A 79 -21.00 2.30 -3.44
N GLY A 80 -22.06 2.11 -2.66
CA GLY A 80 -22.00 1.34 -1.42
C GLY A 80 -21.63 -0.13 -1.65
N VAL A 81 -22.18 -0.74 -2.69
CA VAL A 81 -21.89 -2.15 -3.04
C VAL A 81 -20.44 -2.30 -3.48
N ILE A 82 -19.96 -1.43 -4.36
CA ILE A 82 -18.56 -1.46 -4.85
C ILE A 82 -17.58 -1.26 -3.69
N THR A 83 -17.85 -0.28 -2.82
CA THR A 83 -17.02 -0.04 -1.64
C THR A 83 -17.05 -1.23 -0.68
N GLY A 84 -18.21 -1.85 -0.47
CA GLY A 84 -18.35 -3.05 0.37
C GLY A 84 -17.53 -4.22 -0.16
N ILE A 85 -17.64 -4.53 -1.45
CA ILE A 85 -16.83 -5.58 -2.10
C ILE A 85 -15.33 -5.27 -1.97
N TYR A 86 -14.92 -4.03 -2.22
CA TYR A 86 -13.52 -3.62 -2.06
C TYR A 86 -13.00 -3.86 -0.64
N VAL A 87 -13.77 -3.48 0.39
CA VAL A 87 -13.38 -3.68 1.79
C VAL A 87 -13.25 -5.17 2.10
N VAL A 88 -14.20 -6.00 1.69
CA VAL A 88 -14.14 -7.46 1.92
C VAL A 88 -12.91 -8.07 1.25
N VAL A 89 -12.69 -7.78 -0.02
CA VAL A 89 -11.53 -8.29 -0.77
C VAL A 89 -10.22 -7.85 -0.09
N THR A 90 -10.08 -6.55 0.21
CA THR A 90 -8.88 -6.01 0.83
C THR A 90 -8.63 -6.61 2.22
N SER A 91 -9.70 -6.84 3.01
CA SER A 91 -9.58 -7.44 4.34
C SER A 91 -9.16 -8.91 4.25
N VAL A 92 -9.77 -9.70 3.38
CA VAL A 92 -9.42 -11.11 3.23
C VAL A 92 -7.97 -11.26 2.73
N PHE A 93 -7.61 -10.57 1.66
CA PHE A 93 -6.25 -10.67 1.12
C PHE A 93 -5.21 -10.01 2.04
N GLY A 94 -5.50 -8.87 2.65
CA GLY A 94 -4.57 -8.16 3.52
C GLY A 94 -4.36 -8.84 4.88
N LEU A 95 -5.45 -9.16 5.58
CA LEU A 95 -5.39 -9.72 6.95
C LEU A 95 -5.02 -11.21 6.97
N VAL A 96 -5.41 -11.98 5.95
CA VAL A 96 -5.13 -13.41 5.91
C VAL A 96 -3.82 -13.70 5.20
N LEU A 97 -3.66 -13.22 3.96
CA LEU A 97 -2.46 -13.53 3.17
C LEU A 97 -1.21 -12.82 3.68
N GLY A 98 -1.32 -11.59 4.21
CA GLY A 98 -0.16 -10.86 4.73
C GLY A 98 0.58 -11.63 5.81
N PRO A 99 -0.02 -11.90 6.97
CA PRO A 99 0.60 -12.69 8.04
C PRO A 99 0.98 -14.10 7.61
N PHE A 100 0.15 -14.75 6.77
CA PHE A 100 0.44 -16.09 6.27
C PHE A 100 1.72 -16.14 5.43
N LEU A 101 1.94 -15.20 4.52
CA LEU A 101 3.17 -15.12 3.71
C LEU A 101 4.40 -14.85 4.58
N VAL A 102 4.29 -13.98 5.58
CA VAL A 102 5.39 -13.70 6.51
C VAL A 102 5.71 -14.93 7.36
N ALA A 103 4.71 -15.58 7.94
CA ALA A 103 4.90 -16.80 8.73
C ALA A 103 5.50 -17.93 7.90
N SER A 104 4.95 -18.19 6.71
CA SER A 104 5.48 -19.21 5.80
C SER A 104 6.93 -18.92 5.40
N SER A 105 7.27 -17.65 5.15
CA SER A 105 8.66 -17.28 4.85
C SER A 105 9.60 -17.50 6.05
N THR A 106 9.12 -17.23 7.26
CA THR A 106 9.89 -17.45 8.48
C THR A 106 10.13 -18.94 8.73
N ASP A 107 9.11 -19.77 8.58
CA ASP A 107 9.14 -21.18 8.92
C ASP A 107 9.84 -22.04 7.85
N PHE A 108 9.59 -21.77 6.56
CA PHE A 108 10.09 -22.61 5.47
C PHE A 108 11.37 -22.09 4.83
N ILE A 109 11.62 -20.77 4.78
CA ILE A 109 12.80 -20.20 4.12
C ILE A 109 13.92 -19.97 5.14
N PHE A 110 13.60 -19.29 6.24
CA PHE A 110 14.64 -18.93 7.22
C PHE A 110 14.83 -19.95 8.32
N GLN A 111 13.81 -20.77 8.64
CA GLN A 111 13.81 -21.77 9.70
C GLN A 111 14.32 -21.23 11.05
N ASP A 112 14.15 -19.95 11.30
CA ASP A 112 14.56 -19.22 12.48
C ASP A 112 13.47 -18.25 12.91
N THR A 113 12.95 -18.47 14.12
CA THR A 113 11.90 -17.64 14.70
C THR A 113 12.31 -16.17 14.92
N ASN A 114 13.62 -15.90 14.97
CA ASN A 114 14.16 -14.54 15.09
C ASN A 114 14.26 -13.82 13.74
N ALA A 115 14.02 -14.52 12.63
CA ALA A 115 14.16 -13.96 11.28
C ALA A 115 12.92 -13.23 10.76
N VAL A 116 11.93 -12.90 11.61
CA VAL A 116 10.69 -12.21 11.21
C VAL A 116 10.96 -10.92 10.44
N ALA A 117 11.96 -10.13 10.85
CA ALA A 117 12.35 -8.91 10.16
C ALA A 117 12.83 -9.19 8.71
N LYS A 118 13.56 -10.28 8.51
CA LYS A 118 14.03 -10.72 7.18
C LYS A 118 12.87 -11.21 6.33
N SER A 119 11.93 -11.93 6.92
CA SER A 119 10.70 -12.40 6.24
C SER A 119 9.82 -11.23 5.80
N LEU A 120 9.64 -10.20 6.65
CA LEU A 120 8.95 -8.97 6.29
C LEU A 120 9.62 -8.25 5.12
N ALA A 121 10.95 -8.15 5.12
CA ALA A 121 11.70 -7.54 4.03
C ALA A 121 11.53 -8.35 2.73
N LEU A 122 11.64 -9.68 2.78
CA LEU A 122 11.48 -10.56 1.63
C LEU A 122 10.09 -10.44 1.01
N VAL A 123 9.04 -10.55 1.83
CA VAL A 123 7.64 -10.41 1.37
C VAL A 123 7.41 -9.03 0.77
N SER A 124 7.97 -7.97 1.37
CA SER A 124 7.83 -6.60 0.86
C SER A 124 8.51 -6.42 -0.49
N VAL A 125 9.68 -7.04 -0.72
CA VAL A 125 10.39 -7.01 -2.01
C VAL A 125 9.62 -7.77 -3.09
N LEU A 126 8.92 -8.85 -2.74
CA LEU A 126 8.12 -9.61 -3.69
C LEU A 126 6.79 -8.92 -4.02
N VAL A 127 6.07 -8.47 -3.00
CA VAL A 127 4.72 -7.91 -3.16
C VAL A 127 4.75 -6.43 -3.58
N GLY A 128 5.73 -5.66 -3.12
CA GLY A 128 5.86 -4.23 -3.41
C GLY A 128 5.88 -3.91 -4.91
N PRO A 129 6.79 -4.50 -5.70
CA PRO A 129 6.85 -4.28 -7.15
C PRO A 129 5.57 -4.69 -7.88
N VAL A 130 4.93 -5.78 -7.45
CA VAL A 130 3.64 -6.23 -8.01
C VAL A 130 2.57 -5.17 -7.77
N GLY A 131 2.47 -4.64 -6.55
CA GLY A 131 1.56 -3.54 -6.23
C GLY A 131 1.82 -2.29 -7.07
N ILE A 132 3.08 -1.89 -7.20
CA ILE A 132 3.49 -0.75 -8.02
C ILE A 132 3.11 -0.97 -9.49
N PHE A 133 3.36 -2.15 -10.04
CA PHE A 133 3.02 -2.50 -11.44
C PHE A 133 1.51 -2.36 -11.70
N PHE A 134 0.68 -2.90 -10.83
CA PHE A 134 -0.78 -2.77 -10.96
C PHE A 134 -1.25 -1.31 -10.84
N MET A 135 -0.62 -0.51 -9.97
CA MET A 135 -0.94 0.92 -9.83
C MET A 135 -0.55 1.72 -11.08
N PHE A 136 0.59 1.42 -11.72
CA PHE A 136 0.97 2.04 -12.99
C PHE A 136 -0.04 1.71 -14.10
N LYS A 137 -0.45 0.45 -14.19
CA LYS A 137 -1.47 0.03 -15.16
C LYS A 137 -2.81 0.75 -14.91
N GLY A 138 -3.17 0.94 -13.64
CA GLY A 138 -4.37 1.68 -13.23
C GLY A 138 -4.35 3.16 -13.64
N ILE A 139 -3.19 3.84 -13.62
CA ILE A 139 -3.05 5.23 -14.05
C ILE A 139 -3.45 5.40 -15.53
N ASN A 140 -2.99 4.51 -16.38
CA ASN A 140 -3.24 4.58 -17.83
C ASN A 140 -4.74 4.41 -18.12
N SER A 141 -5.39 3.43 -17.50
CA SER A 141 -6.83 3.20 -17.65
C SER A 141 -7.68 4.34 -17.09
N PHE A 142 -7.25 4.97 -15.99
CA PHE A 142 -7.97 6.10 -15.39
C PHE A 142 -7.89 7.38 -16.23
N GLY A 143 -6.79 7.58 -16.98
CA GLY A 143 -6.60 8.69 -17.90
C GLY A 143 -7.60 8.65 -19.07
N GLU A 144 -7.93 7.46 -19.56
CA GLU A 144 -8.90 7.28 -20.66
C GLU A 144 -10.34 7.61 -20.22
N ILE A 145 -10.74 7.25 -19.01
CA ILE A 145 -12.10 7.51 -18.49
C ILE A 145 -12.36 9.01 -18.29
N LYS A 146 -11.33 9.80 -18.01
CA LYS A 146 -11.48 11.24 -17.80
C LYS A 146 -11.63 12.04 -19.11
N ASN A 147 -11.27 11.45 -20.23
CA ASN A 147 -11.33 12.08 -21.57
C ASN A 147 -12.63 11.73 -22.34
N VAL A 148 -13.52 10.93 -21.75
CA VAL A 148 -14.88 10.64 -22.23
C VAL A 148 -15.88 11.46 -21.43
#